data_9710629225998f9eacf47cfa3cd0228d
#
_entry.id   9710629225998f9eacf47cfa3cd0228d
#
_cell.length_a   1.000
_cell.length_b   1.000
_cell.length_c   1.000
_cell.angle_alpha   90.00
_cell.angle_beta   90.00
_cell.angle_gamma   90.00
#
_symmetry.space_group_name_H-M   'P 1'
#
loop_
_entity.id
_entity.type
_entity.pdbx_description
1 polymer ?
#
loop_
_entity_poly.entity_id
_entity_poly.type
_entity_poly.pdbx_seq_one_letter_code
_entity_poly.pdbx_strand_id
1 'polypeptide(L)'
;LDSHIKELTGLTDQRLAAAPEFSQVAGKIFELVKDGVFVAHNVQFDANLLAEFLFFEGYELRTPRVDTVELAQVLYPQFEKYNLGILCQELGIELEHAHTALSDAQATAELLLYMRQKLFELPKGLLESLLNLADNLLYESYLVIEEVYQQQSLLSSPDLMELHGLFLKKESKALVPRKLSKDFAKNISLLGLEERPQQLEFAEKIEQLLEEHQTSFIQAQTGLGKTYGYLLPALNLESEAGILVS
;
A
#
# COMPACT_ATOMS: atom_id res chain seq x y z
N LEU A 1 -3.22 -37.89 -7.48
CA LEU A 1 -2.72 -36.74 -6.73
C LEU A 1 -2.19 -37.13 -5.36
N ASP A 2 -1.15 -36.43 -4.89
CA ASP A 2 -0.68 -36.49 -3.52
C ASP A 2 -1.79 -36.10 -2.53
N SER A 3 -1.81 -36.74 -1.34
CA SER A 3 -2.84 -36.47 -0.31
C SER A 3 -2.83 -35.02 0.15
N HIS A 4 -1.65 -34.41 0.26
CA HIS A 4 -1.48 -33.01 0.65
C HIS A 4 -2.06 -32.04 -0.40
N ILE A 5 -1.85 -32.33 -1.68
CA ILE A 5 -2.41 -31.52 -2.79
C ILE A 5 -3.94 -31.64 -2.80
N LYS A 6 -4.48 -32.84 -2.55
CA LYS A 6 -5.94 -33.04 -2.46
C LYS A 6 -6.56 -32.23 -1.32
N GLU A 7 -5.90 -32.25 -0.17
CA GLU A 7 -6.36 -31.49 1.01
C GLU A 7 -6.29 -29.98 0.78
N LEU A 8 -5.19 -29.50 0.18
CA LEU A 8 -4.98 -28.08 -0.09
C LEU A 8 -5.95 -27.51 -1.15
N THR A 9 -6.16 -28.25 -2.25
CA THR A 9 -6.90 -27.73 -3.43
C THR A 9 -8.35 -28.19 -3.49
N GLY A 10 -8.74 -29.19 -2.70
CA GLY A 10 -10.05 -29.86 -2.80
C GLY A 10 -10.24 -30.69 -4.08
N LEU A 11 -9.17 -30.90 -4.88
CA LEU A 11 -9.24 -31.71 -6.09
C LEU A 11 -9.23 -33.20 -5.75
N THR A 12 -10.08 -33.95 -6.41
CA THR A 12 -10.16 -35.42 -6.28
C THR A 12 -9.70 -36.10 -7.55
N ASP A 13 -9.19 -37.36 -7.45
CA ASP A 13 -8.80 -38.12 -8.64
C ASP A 13 -9.99 -38.33 -9.59
N GLN A 14 -11.21 -38.44 -9.06
CA GLN A 14 -12.42 -38.59 -9.86
C GLN A 14 -12.72 -37.32 -10.67
N ARG A 15 -12.56 -36.11 -10.11
CA ARG A 15 -12.73 -34.84 -10.83
C ARG A 15 -11.66 -34.69 -11.91
N LEU A 16 -10.42 -35.07 -11.61
CA LEU A 16 -9.34 -34.99 -12.60
C LEU A 16 -9.52 -35.98 -13.74
N ALA A 17 -9.95 -37.21 -13.46
CA ALA A 17 -10.21 -38.21 -14.49
C ALA A 17 -11.36 -37.80 -15.44
N ALA A 18 -12.28 -36.96 -14.98
CA ALA A 18 -13.40 -36.45 -15.78
C ALA A 18 -13.06 -35.09 -16.47
N ALA A 19 -11.92 -34.48 -16.12
CA ALA A 19 -11.52 -33.20 -16.73
C ALA A 19 -10.94 -33.40 -18.14
N PRO A 20 -11.09 -32.42 -19.04
CA PRO A 20 -10.43 -32.45 -20.34
C PRO A 20 -8.91 -32.37 -20.17
N GLU A 21 -8.17 -32.97 -21.07
CA GLU A 21 -6.74 -32.72 -21.20
C GLU A 21 -6.47 -31.28 -21.66
N PHE A 22 -5.30 -30.74 -21.28
CA PHE A 22 -4.95 -29.34 -21.59
C PHE A 22 -5.00 -29.07 -23.11
N SER A 23 -4.53 -29.98 -23.94
CA SER A 23 -4.57 -29.91 -25.39
C SER A 23 -5.98 -29.65 -25.96
N GLN A 24 -7.02 -30.15 -25.31
CA GLN A 24 -8.42 -29.98 -25.73
C GLN A 24 -8.96 -28.56 -25.43
N VAL A 25 -8.35 -27.87 -24.48
CA VAL A 25 -8.82 -26.56 -23.99
C VAL A 25 -7.84 -25.41 -24.30
N ALA A 26 -6.61 -25.73 -24.68
CA ALA A 26 -5.53 -24.77 -24.92
C ALA A 26 -5.93 -23.63 -25.87
N GLY A 27 -6.56 -23.97 -27.01
CA GLY A 27 -7.02 -22.96 -27.96
C GLY A 27 -8.06 -22.00 -27.40
N LYS A 28 -8.99 -22.50 -26.56
CA LYS A 28 -9.99 -21.64 -25.90
C LYS A 28 -9.36 -20.73 -24.85
N ILE A 29 -8.40 -21.25 -24.11
CA ILE A 29 -7.66 -20.46 -23.10
C ILE A 29 -6.84 -19.38 -23.81
N PHE A 30 -6.14 -19.73 -24.87
CA PHE A 30 -5.35 -18.77 -25.66
C PHE A 30 -6.23 -17.64 -26.22
N GLU A 31 -7.37 -17.95 -26.83
CA GLU A 31 -8.32 -16.96 -27.35
C GLU A 31 -8.86 -16.02 -26.26
N LEU A 32 -9.00 -16.49 -25.03
CA LEU A 32 -9.44 -15.69 -23.88
C LEU A 32 -8.38 -14.68 -23.43
N VAL A 33 -7.10 -15.03 -23.50
CA VAL A 33 -6.02 -14.25 -22.85
C VAL A 33 -5.16 -13.47 -23.83
N LYS A 34 -5.09 -13.84 -25.10
CA LYS A 34 -4.13 -13.31 -26.08
C LYS A 34 -4.20 -11.79 -26.32
N ASP A 35 -5.38 -11.19 -26.22
CA ASP A 35 -5.62 -9.77 -26.50
C ASP A 35 -5.87 -8.94 -25.24
N GLY A 36 -5.67 -9.55 -24.07
CA GLY A 36 -5.89 -8.92 -22.75
C GLY A 36 -4.60 -8.59 -22.01
N VAL A 37 -4.77 -8.24 -20.76
CA VAL A 37 -3.70 -8.13 -19.76
C VAL A 37 -3.84 -9.29 -18.79
N PHE A 38 -2.77 -10.04 -18.59
CA PHE A 38 -2.77 -11.16 -17.66
C PHE A 38 -2.51 -10.66 -16.24
N VAL A 39 -3.50 -10.80 -15.37
CA VAL A 39 -3.42 -10.35 -13.97
C VAL A 39 -3.39 -11.54 -13.04
N ALA A 40 -2.43 -11.57 -12.12
CA ALA A 40 -2.39 -12.55 -11.05
C ALA A 40 -1.73 -11.98 -9.78
N HIS A 41 -1.87 -12.72 -8.69
CA HIS A 41 -1.17 -12.45 -7.45
C HIS A 41 0.12 -13.27 -7.41
N ASN A 42 1.28 -12.61 -7.60
CA ASN A 42 2.55 -13.25 -7.95
C ASN A 42 2.53 -13.82 -9.38
N VAL A 43 2.32 -12.94 -10.33
CA VAL A 43 2.00 -13.25 -11.75
C VAL A 43 3.02 -14.15 -12.45
N GLN A 44 4.27 -14.13 -12.00
CA GLN A 44 5.33 -14.91 -12.63
C GLN A 44 5.02 -16.40 -12.66
N PHE A 45 4.46 -16.93 -11.57
CA PHE A 45 4.17 -18.36 -11.46
C PHE A 45 3.09 -18.78 -12.47
N ASP A 46 1.94 -18.11 -12.42
CA ASP A 46 0.78 -18.47 -13.25
C ASP A 46 1.03 -18.21 -14.73
N ALA A 47 1.60 -17.05 -15.05
CA ALA A 47 1.86 -16.65 -16.43
C ALA A 47 2.93 -17.54 -17.10
N ASN A 48 3.99 -17.90 -16.39
CA ASN A 48 5.03 -18.76 -16.96
C ASN A 48 4.51 -20.18 -17.17
N LEU A 49 3.78 -20.73 -16.19
CA LEU A 49 3.20 -22.06 -16.32
C LEU A 49 2.22 -22.13 -17.49
N LEU A 50 1.32 -21.15 -17.60
CA LEU A 50 0.37 -21.09 -18.71
C LEU A 50 1.07 -20.92 -20.05
N ALA A 51 2.07 -20.04 -20.14
CA ALA A 51 2.82 -19.81 -21.37
C ALA A 51 3.57 -21.07 -21.82
N GLU A 52 4.16 -21.83 -20.88
CA GLU A 52 4.84 -23.09 -21.18
C GLU A 52 3.88 -24.14 -21.75
N PHE A 53 2.73 -24.36 -21.09
CA PHE A 53 1.72 -25.32 -21.57
C PHE A 53 1.13 -24.90 -22.93
N LEU A 54 0.84 -23.63 -23.13
CA LEU A 54 0.37 -23.12 -24.42
C LEU A 54 1.40 -23.28 -25.52
N PHE A 55 2.69 -23.06 -25.19
CA PHE A 55 3.79 -23.22 -26.15
C PHE A 55 3.89 -24.67 -26.68
N PHE A 56 3.72 -25.68 -25.82
CA PHE A 56 3.69 -27.09 -26.26
C PHE A 56 2.52 -27.40 -27.19
N GLU A 57 1.44 -26.66 -27.11
CA GLU A 57 0.27 -26.76 -27.99
C GLU A 57 0.36 -25.86 -29.24
N GLY A 58 1.50 -25.17 -29.44
CA GLY A 58 1.76 -24.33 -30.59
C GLY A 58 1.25 -22.89 -30.49
N TYR A 59 0.91 -22.43 -29.29
CA TYR A 59 0.48 -21.05 -29.01
C TYR A 59 1.57 -20.27 -28.30
N GLU A 60 1.83 -19.04 -28.74
CA GLU A 60 2.77 -18.14 -28.08
C GLU A 60 2.04 -17.03 -27.32
N LEU A 61 2.07 -17.08 -25.97
CA LEU A 61 1.46 -16.08 -25.12
C LEU A 61 2.40 -14.89 -24.91
N ARG A 62 2.02 -13.71 -25.39
CA ARG A 62 2.79 -12.45 -25.30
C ARG A 62 2.00 -11.33 -24.64
N THR A 63 1.03 -11.65 -23.81
CA THR A 63 0.20 -10.67 -23.11
C THR A 63 1.01 -9.91 -22.05
N PRO A 64 0.78 -8.60 -21.87
CA PRO A 64 1.28 -7.85 -20.73
C PRO A 64 0.86 -8.49 -19.42
N ARG A 65 1.68 -8.35 -18.39
CA ARG A 65 1.49 -8.97 -17.07
C ARG A 65 1.35 -7.90 -15.99
N VAL A 66 0.32 -8.01 -15.19
CA VAL A 66 0.10 -7.16 -14.03
C VAL A 66 0.17 -8.00 -12.77
N ASP A 67 1.03 -7.64 -11.84
CA ASP A 67 1.19 -8.30 -10.56
C ASP A 67 0.52 -7.49 -9.45
N THR A 68 -0.50 -8.08 -8.82
CA THR A 68 -1.17 -7.41 -7.70
C THR A 68 -0.29 -7.30 -6.45
N VAL A 69 0.76 -8.13 -6.30
CA VAL A 69 1.77 -7.97 -5.24
C VAL A 69 2.56 -6.69 -5.47
N GLU A 70 3.05 -6.48 -6.70
CA GLU A 70 3.82 -5.30 -7.08
C GLU A 70 2.99 -4.02 -6.89
N LEU A 71 1.74 -3.99 -7.36
CA LEU A 71 0.83 -2.87 -7.13
C LEU A 71 0.57 -2.61 -5.64
N ALA A 72 0.40 -3.67 -4.85
CA ALA A 72 0.20 -3.54 -3.42
C ALA A 72 1.44 -2.98 -2.71
N GLN A 73 2.65 -3.33 -3.12
CA GLN A 73 3.89 -2.77 -2.59
C GLN A 73 4.02 -1.27 -2.88
N VAL A 74 3.56 -0.83 -4.05
CA VAL A 74 3.53 0.59 -4.42
C VAL A 74 2.50 1.37 -3.58
N LEU A 75 1.30 0.82 -3.40
CA LEU A 75 0.19 1.52 -2.74
C LEU A 75 0.21 1.42 -1.21
N TYR A 76 0.75 0.33 -0.67
CA TYR A 76 0.74 0.01 0.76
C TYR A 76 2.14 -0.38 1.26
N PRO A 77 3.15 0.49 1.11
CA PRO A 77 4.54 0.18 1.50
C PRO A 77 4.70 -0.09 2.99
N GLN A 78 3.69 0.24 3.80
CA GLN A 78 3.67 0.02 5.24
C GLN A 78 3.32 -1.43 5.63
N PHE A 79 2.83 -2.27 4.72
CA PHE A 79 2.49 -3.65 5.05
C PHE A 79 3.75 -4.53 5.10
N GLU A 80 3.79 -5.41 6.09
CA GLU A 80 4.93 -6.33 6.25
C GLU A 80 4.85 -7.54 5.32
N LYS A 81 3.65 -7.92 4.89
CA LYS A 81 3.37 -9.10 4.07
C LYS A 81 2.36 -8.79 2.98
N TYR A 82 2.58 -9.38 1.83
CA TYR A 82 1.78 -9.14 0.62
C TYR A 82 1.14 -10.42 0.06
N ASN A 83 0.93 -11.46 0.87
CA ASN A 83 0.16 -12.61 0.41
C ASN A 83 -1.33 -12.29 0.34
N LEU A 84 -2.05 -12.92 -0.60
CA LEU A 84 -3.44 -12.59 -0.94
C LEU A 84 -4.36 -12.56 0.28
N GLY A 85 -4.29 -13.59 1.14
CA GLY A 85 -5.15 -13.67 2.32
C GLY A 85 -4.96 -12.52 3.31
N ILE A 86 -3.69 -12.11 3.55
CA ILE A 86 -3.41 -10.96 4.44
C ILE A 86 -3.88 -9.67 3.80
N LEU A 87 -3.60 -9.44 2.51
CA LEU A 87 -4.07 -8.23 1.83
C LEU A 87 -5.61 -8.13 1.85
N CYS A 88 -6.30 -9.23 1.57
CA CYS A 88 -7.77 -9.27 1.64
C CYS A 88 -8.26 -8.92 3.05
N GLN A 89 -7.65 -9.51 4.08
CA GLN A 89 -8.00 -9.23 5.48
C GLN A 89 -7.78 -7.75 5.86
N GLU A 90 -6.61 -7.20 5.55
CA GLU A 90 -6.24 -5.81 5.87
C GLU A 90 -7.09 -4.78 5.11
N LEU A 91 -7.51 -5.11 3.91
CA LEU A 91 -8.30 -4.24 3.04
C LEU A 91 -9.81 -4.49 3.11
N GLY A 92 -10.26 -5.46 3.91
CA GLY A 92 -11.67 -5.79 4.09
C GLY A 92 -12.31 -6.43 2.85
N ILE A 93 -11.53 -7.17 2.05
CA ILE A 93 -11.99 -7.92 0.88
C ILE A 93 -12.37 -9.33 1.34
N GLU A 94 -13.57 -9.79 0.99
CA GLU A 94 -14.03 -11.13 1.33
C GLU A 94 -13.26 -12.19 0.53
N LEU A 95 -12.70 -13.17 1.21
CA LEU A 95 -12.05 -14.33 0.62
C LEU A 95 -12.75 -15.59 1.12
N GLU A 96 -13.80 -16.01 0.43
CA GLU A 96 -14.50 -17.25 0.70
C GLU A 96 -13.69 -18.44 0.16
N HIS A 97 -13.55 -19.50 0.97
CA HIS A 97 -12.87 -20.74 0.56
C HIS A 97 -11.46 -20.54 -0.02
N ALA A 98 -10.58 -19.85 0.73
CA ALA A 98 -9.16 -19.75 0.40
C ALA A 98 -8.58 -21.11 -0.07
N HIS A 99 -7.64 -21.05 -1.04
CA HIS A 99 -6.97 -22.19 -1.66
C HIS A 99 -7.78 -22.97 -2.73
N THR A 100 -8.88 -22.40 -3.22
CA THR A 100 -9.43 -22.86 -4.49
C THR A 100 -9.05 -21.86 -5.59
N ALA A 101 -8.61 -22.35 -6.74
CA ALA A 101 -8.16 -21.49 -7.85
C ALA A 101 -9.20 -20.43 -8.26
N LEU A 102 -10.50 -20.76 -8.19
CA LEU A 102 -11.57 -19.81 -8.53
C LEU A 102 -11.70 -18.71 -7.48
N SER A 103 -11.70 -19.06 -6.19
CA SER A 103 -11.81 -18.06 -5.11
C SER A 103 -10.60 -17.15 -5.07
N ASP A 104 -9.39 -17.70 -5.25
CA ASP A 104 -8.17 -16.92 -5.28
C ASP A 104 -8.15 -15.97 -6.50
N ALA A 105 -8.64 -16.42 -7.66
CA ALA A 105 -8.78 -15.56 -8.83
C ALA A 105 -9.83 -14.45 -8.63
N GLN A 106 -10.96 -14.74 -7.99
CA GLN A 106 -11.97 -13.75 -7.65
C GLN A 106 -11.45 -12.71 -6.68
N ALA A 107 -10.81 -13.15 -5.59
CA ALA A 107 -10.21 -12.24 -4.61
C ALA A 107 -9.10 -11.39 -5.23
N THR A 108 -8.30 -11.96 -6.15
CA THR A 108 -7.28 -11.20 -6.90
C THR A 108 -7.92 -10.13 -7.79
N ALA A 109 -9.04 -10.43 -8.45
CA ALA A 109 -9.76 -9.45 -9.26
C ALA A 109 -10.36 -8.33 -8.38
N GLU A 110 -10.97 -8.66 -7.25
CA GLU A 110 -11.50 -7.68 -6.30
C GLU A 110 -10.37 -6.81 -5.71
N LEU A 111 -9.23 -7.41 -5.36
CA LEU A 111 -8.06 -6.70 -4.90
C LEU A 111 -7.54 -5.70 -5.97
N LEU A 112 -7.47 -6.11 -7.23
CA LEU A 112 -7.10 -5.23 -8.32
C LEU A 112 -8.08 -4.05 -8.45
N LEU A 113 -9.39 -4.30 -8.42
CA LEU A 113 -10.41 -3.26 -8.49
C LEU A 113 -10.33 -2.31 -7.30
N TYR A 114 -10.08 -2.83 -6.10
CA TYR A 114 -9.87 -2.03 -4.91
C TYR A 114 -8.64 -1.13 -5.04
N MET A 115 -7.50 -1.68 -5.47
CA MET A 115 -6.28 -0.90 -5.70
C MET A 115 -6.46 0.14 -6.80
N ARG A 116 -7.14 -0.21 -7.88
CA ARG A 116 -7.51 0.73 -8.95
C ARG A 116 -8.36 1.89 -8.41
N GLN A 117 -9.33 1.62 -7.54
CA GLN A 117 -10.12 2.67 -6.88
C GLN A 117 -9.24 3.56 -5.99
N LYS A 118 -8.26 2.98 -5.28
CA LYS A 118 -7.29 3.75 -4.49
C LYS A 118 -6.40 4.64 -5.35
N LEU A 119 -6.00 4.20 -6.53
CA LEU A 119 -5.27 5.04 -7.49
C LEU A 119 -6.09 6.25 -7.92
N PHE A 120 -7.42 6.13 -8.08
CA PHE A 120 -8.28 7.28 -8.39
C PHE A 120 -8.34 8.32 -7.26
N GLU A 121 -8.07 7.92 -6.01
CA GLU A 121 -8.01 8.84 -4.86
C GLU A 121 -6.70 9.64 -4.81
N LEU A 122 -5.67 9.21 -5.57
CA LEU A 122 -4.38 9.87 -5.60
C LEU A 122 -4.40 11.12 -6.49
N PRO A 123 -3.59 12.15 -6.15
CA PRO A 123 -3.41 13.31 -7.00
C PRO A 123 -2.82 12.91 -8.36
N LYS A 124 -3.26 13.59 -9.42
CA LYS A 124 -2.73 13.34 -10.77
C LYS A 124 -1.21 13.46 -10.86
N GLY A 125 -0.62 14.47 -10.23
CA GLY A 125 0.84 14.64 -10.22
C GLY A 125 1.58 13.52 -9.49
N LEU A 126 0.95 12.86 -8.49
CA LEU A 126 1.52 11.67 -7.88
C LEU A 126 1.47 10.48 -8.82
N LEU A 127 0.37 10.29 -9.55
CA LEU A 127 0.28 9.24 -10.59
C LEU A 127 1.33 9.45 -11.67
N GLU A 128 1.56 10.71 -12.09
CA GLU A 128 2.62 11.05 -13.04
C GLU A 128 4.01 10.69 -12.49
N SER A 129 4.26 10.99 -11.22
CA SER A 129 5.52 10.63 -10.56
C SER A 129 5.70 9.10 -10.47
N LEU A 130 4.64 8.35 -10.21
CA LEU A 130 4.66 6.88 -10.21
C LEU A 130 4.95 6.34 -11.61
N LEU A 131 4.35 6.91 -12.66
CA LEU A 131 4.61 6.52 -14.04
C LEU A 131 6.07 6.81 -14.47
N ASN A 132 6.65 7.91 -13.99
CA ASN A 132 8.07 8.21 -14.23
C ASN A 132 9.03 7.20 -13.56
N LEU A 133 8.54 6.43 -12.59
CA LEU A 133 9.27 5.36 -11.92
C LEU A 133 8.90 3.96 -12.43
N ALA A 134 8.07 3.87 -13.46
CA ALA A 134 7.56 2.61 -14.00
C ALA A 134 8.66 1.63 -14.47
N ASP A 135 9.80 2.16 -14.94
CA ASP A 135 10.97 1.35 -15.34
C ASP A 135 11.57 0.54 -14.17
N ASN A 136 11.21 0.85 -12.93
CA ASN A 136 11.64 0.07 -11.76
C ASN A 136 10.69 -1.10 -11.43
N LEU A 137 9.55 -1.19 -12.11
CA LEU A 137 8.63 -2.31 -11.96
C LEU A 137 9.14 -3.51 -12.76
N LEU A 138 8.88 -4.72 -12.26
CA LEU A 138 9.29 -5.97 -12.90
C LEU A 138 8.35 -6.38 -14.02
N TYR A 139 7.10 -5.93 -13.94
CA TYR A 139 6.01 -6.26 -14.87
C TYR A 139 5.33 -4.98 -15.38
N GLU A 140 4.35 -5.15 -16.25
CA GLU A 140 3.59 -4.05 -16.82
C GLU A 140 2.48 -3.55 -15.87
N SER A 141 2.71 -3.63 -14.54
CA SER A 141 1.74 -3.16 -13.52
C SER A 141 1.47 -1.65 -13.62
N TYR A 142 2.37 -0.90 -14.23
CA TYR A 142 2.16 0.52 -14.56
C TYR A 142 0.93 0.76 -15.45
N LEU A 143 0.49 -0.22 -16.24
CA LEU A 143 -0.70 -0.09 -17.10
C LEU A 143 -1.95 0.29 -16.31
N VAL A 144 -2.09 -0.20 -15.08
CA VAL A 144 -3.21 0.16 -14.19
C VAL A 144 -3.10 1.61 -13.74
N ILE A 145 -1.89 2.07 -13.43
CA ILE A 145 -1.61 3.46 -13.04
C ILE A 145 -1.84 4.39 -14.24
N GLU A 146 -1.39 4.01 -15.42
CA GLU A 146 -1.55 4.76 -16.66
C GLU A 146 -3.04 4.92 -17.04
N GLU A 147 -3.81 3.83 -16.97
CA GLU A 147 -5.25 3.87 -17.22
C GLU A 147 -5.94 4.89 -16.31
N VAL A 148 -5.66 4.83 -15.00
CA VAL A 148 -6.23 5.76 -14.03
C VAL A 148 -5.78 7.20 -14.30
N TYR A 149 -4.51 7.42 -14.60
CA TYR A 149 -3.97 8.74 -14.95
C TYR A 149 -4.67 9.35 -16.17
N GLN A 150 -4.90 8.55 -17.22
CA GLN A 150 -5.60 8.99 -18.41
C GLN A 150 -7.07 9.32 -18.11
N GLN A 151 -7.75 8.50 -17.31
CA GLN A 151 -9.14 8.75 -16.92
C GLN A 151 -9.29 9.94 -15.99
N GLN A 152 -8.38 10.15 -15.04
CA GLN A 152 -8.37 11.35 -14.18
C GLN A 152 -8.15 12.64 -14.97
N SER A 153 -7.50 12.57 -16.12
CA SER A 153 -7.33 13.75 -16.98
C SER A 153 -8.64 14.33 -17.45
N LEU A 154 -9.71 13.56 -17.41
CA LEU A 154 -11.08 13.96 -17.73
C LEU A 154 -11.85 14.48 -16.52
N LEU A 155 -11.34 14.23 -15.29
CA LEU A 155 -12.00 14.58 -14.03
C LEU A 155 -11.05 15.50 -13.24
N SER A 156 -11.30 16.81 -13.20
CA SER A 156 -10.54 17.73 -12.37
C SER A 156 -10.72 17.39 -10.88
N SER A 157 -9.64 17.09 -10.17
CA SER A 157 -9.66 16.87 -8.71
C SER A 157 -9.42 18.23 -8.00
N PRO A 158 -10.45 18.81 -7.34
CA PRO A 158 -10.35 20.16 -6.77
C PRO A 158 -9.65 20.23 -5.40
N ASP A 159 -9.42 19.11 -4.72
CA ASP A 159 -9.15 19.12 -3.26
C ASP A 159 -7.67 19.03 -2.87
N LEU A 160 -6.75 19.05 -3.84
CA LEU A 160 -5.33 18.91 -3.57
C LEU A 160 -4.55 20.13 -4.08
N MET A 161 -3.54 20.52 -3.33
CA MET A 161 -2.55 21.52 -3.73
C MET A 161 -1.17 20.91 -3.77
N GLU A 162 -0.41 21.24 -4.78
CA GLU A 162 1.00 20.88 -4.86
C GLU A 162 1.84 21.93 -4.16
N LEU A 163 2.73 21.47 -3.27
CA LEU A 163 3.72 22.30 -2.60
C LEU A 163 5.07 21.59 -2.65
N HIS A 164 6.01 22.11 -3.44
CA HIS A 164 7.36 21.56 -3.59
C HIS A 164 7.40 20.05 -3.91
N GLY A 165 6.53 19.57 -4.79
CA GLY A 165 6.42 18.16 -5.15
C GLY A 165 5.64 17.30 -4.16
N LEU A 166 5.08 17.90 -3.09
CA LEU A 166 4.19 17.23 -2.15
C LEU A 166 2.74 17.60 -2.46
N PHE A 167 1.85 16.61 -2.44
CA PHE A 167 0.42 16.81 -2.63
C PHE A 167 -0.29 16.84 -1.28
N LEU A 168 -0.84 18.01 -0.94
CA LEU A 168 -1.54 18.25 0.32
C LEU A 168 -3.03 18.45 0.06
N LYS A 169 -3.90 17.95 0.93
CA LYS A 169 -5.33 18.29 0.88
C LYS A 169 -5.50 19.77 1.16
N LYS A 170 -6.26 20.48 0.31
CA LYS A 170 -6.58 21.91 0.49
C LYS A 170 -7.31 22.20 1.79
N GLU A 171 -8.15 21.27 2.22
CA GLU A 171 -8.79 21.32 3.52
C GLU A 171 -8.37 20.08 4.30
N SER A 172 -7.40 20.22 5.20
CA SER A 172 -7.38 19.32 6.35
C SER A 172 -8.63 19.65 7.17
N LYS A 173 -9.49 18.67 7.47
CA LYS A 173 -10.37 18.80 8.64
C LYS A 173 -9.43 19.22 9.76
N ALA A 174 -9.56 20.48 10.20
CA ALA A 174 -8.78 20.97 11.32
C ALA A 174 -8.92 19.90 12.39
N LEU A 175 -7.82 19.21 12.69
CA LEU A 175 -7.77 18.40 13.88
C LEU A 175 -8.23 19.36 14.95
N VAL A 176 -9.44 19.11 15.50
CA VAL A 176 -9.94 19.93 16.61
C VAL A 176 -8.79 19.97 17.56
N PRO A 177 -8.16 21.13 17.80
CA PRO A 177 -6.99 21.16 18.62
C PRO A 177 -7.45 20.64 19.97
N ARG A 178 -7.06 19.40 20.32
CA ARG A 178 -7.12 18.99 21.71
C ARG A 178 -6.26 20.04 22.39
N LYS A 179 -6.87 20.88 23.23
CA LYS A 179 -6.09 21.85 24.00
C LYS A 179 -5.07 21.04 24.77
N LEU A 180 -3.83 21.04 24.24
CA LEU A 180 -2.72 20.51 24.97
C LEU A 180 -2.61 21.34 26.24
N SER A 181 -2.42 20.68 27.36
CA SER A 181 -2.11 21.39 28.60
C SER A 181 -0.75 22.06 28.46
N LYS A 182 -0.54 23.24 29.06
CA LYS A 182 0.79 23.83 29.21
C LYS A 182 1.72 22.94 30.07
N ASP A 183 1.17 22.01 30.82
CA ASP A 183 1.87 21.05 31.66
C ASP A 183 2.24 19.80 30.82
N PHE A 184 3.52 19.60 30.60
CA PHE A 184 4.07 18.46 29.85
C PHE A 184 3.67 17.12 30.47
N ALA A 185 3.79 16.96 31.80
CA ALA A 185 3.44 15.72 32.50
C ALA A 185 1.99 15.33 32.28
N LYS A 186 1.09 16.32 32.31
CA LYS A 186 -0.34 16.10 32.05
C LYS A 186 -0.61 15.64 30.61
N ASN A 187 0.13 16.14 29.63
CA ASN A 187 0.00 15.69 28.24
C ASN A 187 0.51 14.25 28.06
N ILE A 188 1.61 13.88 28.69
CA ILE A 188 2.15 12.52 28.69
C ILE A 188 1.13 11.54 29.30
N SER A 189 0.53 11.89 30.44
CA SER A 189 -0.51 11.10 31.09
C SER A 189 -1.77 10.96 30.21
N LEU A 190 -2.21 12.03 29.53
CA LEU A 190 -3.35 12.00 28.59
C LEU A 190 -3.10 11.09 27.37
N LEU A 191 -1.84 10.93 26.99
CA LEU A 191 -1.43 10.01 25.90
C LEU A 191 -1.28 8.56 26.38
N GLY A 192 -1.49 8.29 27.67
CA GLY A 192 -1.34 6.95 28.25
C GLY A 192 0.12 6.50 28.35
N LEU A 193 1.07 7.44 28.33
CA LEU A 193 2.50 7.17 28.41
C LEU A 193 3.00 7.31 29.85
N GLU A 194 4.08 6.60 30.17
CA GLU A 194 4.75 6.65 31.46
C GLU A 194 5.51 7.96 31.62
N GLU A 195 5.30 8.64 32.78
CA GLU A 195 6.04 9.83 33.13
C GLU A 195 7.49 9.48 33.51
N ARG A 196 8.45 10.16 32.87
CA ARG A 196 9.88 9.98 33.12
C ARG A 196 10.50 11.32 33.51
N PRO A 197 11.09 11.43 34.72
CA PRO A 197 11.64 12.71 35.21
C PRO A 197 12.65 13.35 34.25
N GLN A 198 13.51 12.55 33.64
CA GLN A 198 14.50 13.02 32.66
C GLN A 198 13.87 13.55 31.35
N GLN A 199 12.73 13.02 30.96
CA GLN A 199 11.98 13.51 29.80
C GLN A 199 11.31 14.85 30.10
N LEU A 200 10.83 15.01 31.33
CA LEU A 200 10.25 16.27 31.81
C LEU A 200 11.33 17.39 31.82
N GLU A 201 12.49 17.14 32.43
CA GLU A 201 13.63 18.07 32.43
C GLU A 201 14.08 18.47 31.02
N PHE A 202 14.09 17.49 30.11
CA PHE A 202 14.42 17.74 28.69
C PHE A 202 13.36 18.64 28.04
N ALA A 203 12.05 18.41 28.29
CA ALA A 203 10.98 19.21 27.74
C ALA A 203 10.98 20.65 28.29
N GLU A 204 11.18 20.83 29.58
CA GLU A 204 11.31 22.15 30.22
C GLU A 204 12.50 22.97 29.63
N LYS A 205 13.61 22.29 29.35
CA LYS A 205 14.74 22.94 28.70
C LYS A 205 14.46 23.35 27.27
N ILE A 206 13.73 22.54 26.53
CA ILE A 206 13.29 22.87 25.16
C ILE A 206 12.32 24.07 25.20
N GLU A 207 11.34 24.06 26.11
CA GLU A 207 10.37 25.17 26.28
C GLU A 207 11.08 26.48 26.52
N GLN A 208 12.05 26.53 27.49
CA GLN A 208 12.86 27.69 27.77
C GLN A 208 13.61 28.20 26.52
N LEU A 209 14.29 27.31 25.77
CA LEU A 209 15.04 27.67 24.58
C LEU A 209 14.14 28.25 23.47
N LEU A 210 12.94 27.70 23.33
CA LEU A 210 11.94 28.18 22.36
C LEU A 210 11.43 29.57 22.73
N GLU A 211 11.10 29.82 24.01
CA GLU A 211 10.70 31.13 24.51
C GLU A 211 11.77 32.20 24.37
N GLU A 212 13.03 31.83 24.63
CA GLU A 212 14.19 32.72 24.53
C GLU A 212 14.72 32.87 23.08
N HIS A 213 14.15 32.18 22.10
CA HIS A 213 14.61 32.13 20.71
C HIS A 213 16.10 31.76 20.57
N GLN A 214 16.59 30.85 21.41
CA GLN A 214 17.99 30.45 21.45
C GLN A 214 18.26 29.19 20.63
N THR A 215 19.45 29.17 19.99
CA THR A 215 19.99 27.97 19.34
C THR A 215 20.85 27.20 20.34
N SER A 216 20.57 25.89 20.48
CA SER A 216 21.31 25.05 21.42
C SER A 216 21.49 23.62 20.87
N PHE A 217 22.52 22.94 21.36
CA PHE A 217 22.79 21.54 21.15
C PHE A 217 22.53 20.77 22.44
N ILE A 218 21.55 19.87 22.42
CA ILE A 218 21.17 19.09 23.60
C ILE A 218 21.42 17.62 23.32
N GLN A 219 22.28 17.01 24.16
CA GLN A 219 22.53 15.57 24.12
C GLN A 219 21.60 14.85 25.11
N ALA A 220 20.86 13.88 24.64
CA ALA A 220 19.98 13.07 25.48
C ALA A 220 20.10 11.59 25.10
N GLN A 221 19.94 10.71 26.10
CA GLN A 221 20.08 9.27 25.93
C GLN A 221 19.07 8.69 24.97
N THR A 222 19.40 7.57 24.33
CA THR A 222 18.47 6.78 23.52
C THR A 222 17.37 6.21 24.41
N GLY A 223 16.13 6.23 23.92
CA GLY A 223 14.95 5.75 24.69
C GLY A 223 14.34 6.77 25.66
N LEU A 224 14.89 7.98 25.78
CA LEU A 224 14.34 9.05 26.63
C LEU A 224 12.92 9.50 26.22
N GLY A 225 12.49 9.24 24.99
CA GLY A 225 11.24 9.80 24.44
C GLY A 225 11.42 11.24 23.93
N LYS A 226 12.56 11.54 23.34
CA LYS A 226 12.95 12.87 22.82
C LYS A 226 11.87 13.48 21.94
N THR A 227 11.23 12.69 21.11
CA THR A 227 10.20 13.15 20.16
C THR A 227 9.08 13.91 20.87
N TYR A 228 8.51 13.34 21.91
CA TYR A 228 7.48 14.04 22.71
C TYR A 228 8.09 15.20 23.50
N GLY A 229 9.32 15.03 23.96
CA GLY A 229 10.05 16.04 24.74
C GLY A 229 10.27 17.37 24.02
N TYR A 230 10.35 17.38 22.68
CA TYR A 230 10.44 18.62 21.91
C TYR A 230 9.15 19.00 21.19
N LEU A 231 8.35 18.02 20.75
CA LEU A 231 7.09 18.29 20.01
C LEU A 231 6.05 18.94 20.91
N LEU A 232 5.85 18.46 22.14
CA LEU A 232 4.80 18.99 23.01
C LEU A 232 5.06 20.45 23.42
N PRO A 233 6.27 20.86 23.84
CA PRO A 233 6.61 22.27 24.04
C PRO A 233 6.43 23.11 22.77
N ALA A 234 6.88 22.60 21.63
CA ALA A 234 6.76 23.28 20.36
C ALA A 234 5.33 23.55 19.93
N LEU A 235 4.43 22.58 20.16
CA LEU A 235 2.99 22.73 19.86
C LEU A 235 2.24 23.68 20.80
N ASN A 236 2.83 23.98 21.96
CA ASN A 236 2.29 24.94 22.93
C ASN A 236 2.70 26.40 22.65
N LEU A 237 3.63 26.63 21.71
CA LEU A 237 4.00 27.99 21.33
C LEU A 237 2.85 28.66 20.55
N GLU A 238 2.46 29.83 21.00
CA GLU A 238 1.50 30.72 20.31
C GLU A 238 2.20 31.49 19.17
N SER A 239 2.94 30.80 18.32
CA SER A 239 3.72 31.40 17.23
C SER A 239 3.31 30.80 15.88
N GLU A 240 3.25 31.65 14.86
CA GLU A 240 3.06 31.24 13.47
C GLU A 240 4.32 30.60 12.84
N ALA A 241 5.37 30.40 13.61
CA ALA A 241 6.61 29.80 13.13
C ALA A 241 6.45 28.29 12.94
N GLY A 242 6.78 27.82 11.75
CA GLY A 242 6.86 26.40 11.46
C GLY A 242 8.08 25.78 12.16
N ILE A 243 7.89 24.60 12.78
CA ILE A 243 8.97 23.82 13.37
C ILE A 243 9.32 22.68 12.43
N LEU A 244 10.55 22.63 11.97
CA LEU A 244 11.08 21.52 11.21
C LEU A 244 11.82 20.57 12.17
N VAL A 245 11.34 19.34 12.23
CA VAL A 245 11.96 18.28 13.04
C VAL A 245 12.44 17.16 12.09
N SER A 246 13.70 16.80 12.21
CA SER A 246 14.31 15.71 11.44
C SER A 246 14.79 14.57 12.37
#